data_d68a3f6b6100b3171bb89c21263409cc
#
_entry.id   d68a3f6b6100b3171bb89c21263409cc
#
_cell.length_a   1.000
_cell.length_b   1.000
_cell.length_c   1.000
_cell.angle_alpha   90.00
_cell.angle_beta   90.00
_cell.angle_gamma   90.00
#
_symmetry.space_group_name_H-M   'P 1'
#
loop_
_entity.id
_entity.type
_entity.pdbx_description
1 polymer ?
#
loop_
_entity_poly.entity_id
_entity_poly.type
_entity_poly.pdbx_seq_one_letter_code
_entity_poly.pdbx_strand_id
1 'polypeptide(L)'
;MKHYIIVKFVEGTDWRALEKPIRGIFEQTLSIPGIHSVELRLSNSDRPNRYDLMIVMDMDKEALPAYDLSEPHLRWKSEYGGLVAKKAIFDCDED
;
A
#
# COMPACT_ATOMS: atom_id res chain seq x y z
N MET A 1 2.93 14.45 -5.09
CA MET A 1 3.97 13.41 -4.89
C MET A 1 3.35 12.03 -5.04
N LYS A 2 4.12 11.09 -5.51
CA LYS A 2 3.72 9.68 -5.52
C LYS A 2 4.36 8.96 -4.33
N HIS A 3 3.55 8.19 -3.63
CA HIS A 3 3.97 7.37 -2.50
C HIS A 3 3.74 5.91 -2.88
N TYR A 4 4.82 5.13 -2.98
CA TYR A 4 4.76 3.73 -3.38
C TYR A 4 5.03 2.84 -2.18
N ILE A 5 4.17 1.84 -1.98
CA ILE A 5 4.37 0.79 -0.98
C ILE A 5 4.44 -0.52 -1.76
N ILE A 6 5.58 -1.19 -1.69
CA ILE A 6 5.80 -2.42 -2.43
C ILE A 6 5.95 -3.55 -1.42
N VAL A 7 5.13 -4.61 -1.57
CA VAL A 7 4.96 -5.61 -0.52
C VAL A 7 5.20 -7.02 -1.06
N LYS A 8 5.96 -7.81 -0.30
CA LYS A 8 6.05 -9.25 -0.49
C LYS A 8 5.47 -9.91 0.74
N PHE A 9 4.49 -10.80 0.53
CA PHE A 9 3.86 -11.54 1.62
C PHE A 9 4.69 -12.78 1.99
N VAL A 10 4.48 -13.28 3.21
CA VAL A 10 5.14 -14.51 3.65
C VAL A 10 4.71 -15.66 2.74
N GLU A 11 5.60 -16.62 2.57
CA GLU A 11 5.37 -17.79 1.72
C GLU A 11 4.11 -18.51 2.18
N GLY A 12 3.31 -18.97 1.23
CA GLY A 12 2.05 -19.66 1.50
C GLY A 12 0.84 -18.76 1.64
N THR A 13 1.02 -17.45 1.63
CA THR A 13 -0.09 -16.50 1.68
C THR A 13 -0.80 -16.48 0.33
N ASP A 14 -2.12 -16.64 0.33
CA ASP A 14 -2.94 -16.44 -0.87
C ASP A 14 -3.16 -14.94 -1.04
N TRP A 15 -2.11 -14.24 -1.48
CA TRP A 15 -2.10 -12.79 -1.49
C TRP A 15 -3.01 -12.18 -2.55
N ARG A 16 -3.30 -12.90 -3.64
CA ARG A 16 -4.24 -12.40 -4.65
C ARG A 16 -5.65 -12.25 -4.08
N ALA A 17 -6.01 -13.12 -3.13
CA ALA A 17 -7.30 -13.03 -2.45
C ALA A 17 -7.38 -11.82 -1.50
N LEU A 18 -6.25 -11.23 -1.14
CA LEU A 18 -6.22 -10.07 -0.24
C LEU A 18 -6.38 -8.73 -0.97
N GLU A 19 -6.38 -8.73 -2.30
CA GLU A 19 -6.43 -7.50 -3.09
C GLU A 19 -7.64 -6.63 -2.74
N LYS A 20 -8.84 -7.20 -2.73
CA LYS A 20 -10.06 -6.45 -2.46
C LYS A 20 -10.12 -5.87 -1.05
N PRO A 21 -9.87 -6.67 0.03
CA PRO A 21 -9.89 -6.08 1.37
C PRO A 21 -8.80 -5.05 1.58
N ILE A 22 -7.61 -5.23 1.03
CA ILE A 22 -6.53 -4.25 1.14
C ILE A 22 -6.91 -2.98 0.38
N ARG A 23 -7.45 -3.11 -0.83
CA ARG A 23 -7.95 -1.97 -1.60
C ARG A 23 -8.97 -1.18 -0.80
N GLY A 24 -9.91 -1.86 -0.16
CA GLY A 24 -10.94 -1.20 0.65
C GLY A 24 -10.35 -0.36 1.77
N ILE A 25 -9.30 -0.85 2.43
CA ILE A 25 -8.62 -0.10 3.49
C ILE A 25 -7.98 1.17 2.90
N PHE A 26 -7.22 1.02 1.82
CA PHE A 26 -6.52 2.18 1.23
C PHE A 26 -7.47 3.19 0.59
N GLU A 27 -8.59 2.75 0.04
CA GLU A 27 -9.59 3.68 -0.49
C GLU A 27 -10.17 4.59 0.60
N GLN A 28 -10.19 4.15 1.85
CA GLN A 28 -10.62 4.99 2.97
C GLN A 28 -9.68 6.18 3.19
N THR A 29 -8.43 6.09 2.74
CA THR A 29 -7.49 7.21 2.86
C THR A 29 -7.87 8.39 1.98
N LEU A 30 -8.75 8.19 0.98
CA LEU A 30 -9.19 9.25 0.09
C LEU A 30 -9.97 10.35 0.83
N SER A 31 -10.46 10.07 2.03
CA SER A 31 -11.10 11.09 2.87
C SER A 31 -10.10 12.03 3.55
N ILE A 32 -8.82 11.71 3.52
CA ILE A 32 -7.77 12.55 4.11
C ILE A 32 -7.47 13.70 3.15
N PRO A 33 -7.54 14.97 3.61
CA PRO A 33 -7.22 16.10 2.74
C PRO A 33 -5.81 15.96 2.15
N GLY A 34 -5.71 16.14 0.84
CA GLY A 34 -4.42 16.04 0.13
C GLY A 34 -4.11 14.68 -0.45
N ILE A 35 -4.92 13.66 -0.19
CA ILE A 35 -4.78 12.36 -0.86
C ILE A 35 -5.76 12.32 -2.04
N HIS A 36 -5.21 12.17 -3.25
CA HIS A 36 -5.97 12.35 -4.49
C HIS A 36 -6.36 11.04 -5.15
N SER A 37 -5.51 10.03 -5.10
CA SER A 37 -5.82 8.73 -5.69
C SER A 37 -5.05 7.61 -5.01
N VAL A 38 -5.61 6.40 -5.11
CA VAL A 38 -5.00 5.17 -4.60
C VAL A 38 -5.20 4.10 -5.66
N GLU A 39 -4.13 3.41 -6.01
CA GLU A 39 -4.18 2.27 -6.93
C GLU A 39 -3.43 1.09 -6.33
N LEU A 40 -3.94 -0.11 -6.58
CA LEU A 40 -3.23 -1.34 -6.27
C LEU A 40 -2.84 -2.03 -7.57
N ARG A 41 -1.59 -2.49 -7.62
CA ARG A 41 -1.06 -3.25 -8.74
C ARG A 41 -0.61 -4.62 -8.24
N LEU A 42 -1.12 -5.67 -8.85
CA LEU A 42 -0.71 -7.03 -8.52
C LEU A 42 0.41 -7.46 -9.44
N SER A 43 1.41 -8.15 -8.89
CA SER A 43 2.47 -8.73 -9.71
C SER A 43 1.90 -9.79 -10.64
N ASN A 44 2.44 -9.89 -11.84
CA ASN A 44 2.11 -10.95 -12.77
C ASN A 44 3.17 -12.07 -12.76
N SER A 45 4.06 -12.08 -11.76
CA SER A 45 5.18 -13.02 -11.70
C SER A 45 5.19 -13.80 -10.39
N ASP A 46 5.50 -15.09 -10.48
CA ASP A 46 5.70 -15.96 -9.31
C ASP A 46 7.18 -16.17 -8.99
N ARG A 47 8.07 -15.39 -9.60
CA ARG A 47 9.50 -15.55 -9.34
C ARG A 47 9.83 -15.12 -7.90
N PRO A 48 10.73 -15.85 -7.20
CA PRO A 48 11.02 -15.58 -5.79
C PRO A 48 11.61 -14.19 -5.52
N ASN A 49 12.25 -13.58 -6.51
CA ASN A 49 12.88 -12.27 -6.36
C ASN A 49 11.96 -11.12 -6.76
N ARG A 50 10.65 -11.34 -6.82
CA ARG A 50 9.64 -10.32 -7.13
C ARG A 50 8.81 -10.02 -5.89
N TYR A 51 8.34 -8.77 -5.82
CA TYR A 51 7.30 -8.39 -4.87
C TYR A 51 5.93 -8.81 -5.42
N ASP A 52 4.92 -8.81 -4.56
CA ASP A 52 3.59 -9.34 -4.90
C ASP A 52 2.59 -8.23 -5.22
N LEU A 53 2.65 -7.14 -4.48
CA LEU A 53 1.65 -6.08 -4.53
C LEU A 53 2.33 -4.73 -4.43
N MET A 54 1.84 -3.76 -5.22
CA MET A 54 2.27 -2.38 -5.11
C MET A 54 1.05 -1.50 -4.89
N ILE A 55 1.14 -0.63 -3.90
CA ILE A 55 0.13 0.38 -3.62
C ILE A 55 0.71 1.72 -4.06
N VAL A 56 -0.02 2.44 -4.90
CA VAL A 56 0.40 3.74 -5.43
C VAL A 56 -0.57 4.79 -4.94
N MET A 57 -0.07 5.77 -4.20
CA MET A 57 -0.89 6.88 -3.70
C MET A 57 -0.37 8.19 -4.28
N ASP A 58 -1.28 8.96 -4.87
CA ASP A 58 -0.99 10.33 -5.29
C ASP A 58 -1.47 11.26 -4.18
N MET A 59 -0.56 12.05 -3.63
CA MET A 59 -0.89 12.91 -2.49
C MET A 59 -0.03 14.17 -2.47
N ASP A 60 -0.52 15.19 -1.78
CA ASP A 60 0.32 16.32 -1.41
C ASP A 60 1.32 15.87 -0.33
N LYS A 61 2.55 16.37 -0.38
CA LYS A 61 3.57 16.02 0.64
C LYS A 61 3.06 16.25 2.05
N GLU A 62 2.31 17.32 2.23
CA GLU A 62 1.78 17.74 3.53
C GLU A 62 0.78 16.76 4.11
N ALA A 63 0.20 15.89 3.28
CA ALA A 63 -0.76 14.89 3.73
C ALA A 63 -0.09 13.67 4.39
N LEU A 64 1.20 13.47 4.19
CA LEU A 64 1.89 12.27 4.67
C LEU A 64 1.78 12.06 6.18
N PRO A 65 2.00 13.07 7.04
CA PRO A 65 1.85 12.88 8.48
C PRO A 65 0.43 12.47 8.89
N ALA A 66 -0.60 13.05 8.29
CA ALA A 66 -1.99 12.68 8.57
C ALA A 66 -2.29 11.25 8.13
N TYR A 67 -1.75 10.85 6.97
CA TYR A 67 -1.86 9.47 6.51
C TYR A 67 -1.21 8.50 7.50
N ASP A 68 0.01 8.79 7.96
CA ASP A 68 0.73 7.92 8.89
C ASP A 68 -0.04 7.66 10.18
N LEU A 69 -0.80 8.64 10.65
CA LEU A 69 -1.58 8.55 11.88
C LEU A 69 -3.03 8.11 11.65
N SER A 70 -3.42 7.90 10.39
CA SER A 70 -4.81 7.61 10.05
C SER A 70 -5.24 6.20 10.47
N GLU A 71 -6.54 6.03 10.71
CA GLU A 71 -7.11 4.73 11.01
C GLU A 71 -6.85 3.70 9.90
N PRO A 72 -7.05 4.02 8.60
CA PRO A 72 -6.75 3.05 7.55
C PRO A 72 -5.30 2.57 7.57
N HIS A 73 -4.34 3.47 7.81
CA HIS A 73 -2.93 3.08 7.88
C HIS A 73 -2.68 2.15 9.08
N LEU A 74 -3.28 2.46 10.24
CA LEU A 74 -3.16 1.61 11.41
C LEU A 74 -3.81 0.24 11.18
N ARG A 75 -4.95 0.20 10.50
CA ARG A 75 -5.61 -1.06 10.14
C ARG A 75 -4.74 -1.89 9.19
N TRP A 76 -4.16 -1.26 8.19
CA TRP A 76 -3.24 -1.93 7.28
C TRP A 76 -2.13 -2.63 8.06
N LYS A 77 -1.51 -1.92 8.98
CA LYS A 77 -0.41 -2.46 9.78
C LYS A 77 -0.88 -3.57 10.73
N SER A 78 -2.00 -3.38 11.41
CA SER A 78 -2.49 -4.34 12.41
C SER A 78 -3.07 -5.60 11.77
N GLU A 79 -3.80 -5.47 10.66
CA GLU A 79 -4.47 -6.62 10.05
C GLU A 79 -3.56 -7.40 9.10
N TYR A 80 -2.64 -6.72 8.42
CA TYR A 80 -1.82 -7.36 7.38
C TYR A 80 -0.32 -7.34 7.65
N GLY A 81 0.14 -6.55 8.62
CA GLY A 81 1.58 -6.46 8.91
C GLY A 81 2.22 -7.80 9.21
N GLY A 82 1.52 -8.70 9.89
CA GLY A 82 2.03 -10.03 10.20
C GLY A 82 2.19 -10.95 8.98
N LEU A 83 1.56 -10.61 7.87
CA LEU A 83 1.65 -11.36 6.61
C LEU A 83 2.73 -10.81 5.67
N VAL A 84 3.34 -9.70 6.01
CA VAL A 84 4.35 -9.04 5.16
C VAL A 84 5.73 -9.56 5.50
N ALA A 85 6.38 -10.19 4.53
CA ALA A 85 7.75 -10.67 4.67
C ALA A 85 8.76 -9.58 4.37
N LYS A 86 8.49 -8.74 3.35
CA LYS A 86 9.35 -7.63 2.95
C LYS A 86 8.49 -6.47 2.49
N LYS A 87 8.96 -5.25 2.78
CA LYS A 87 8.29 -4.04 2.35
C LYS A 87 9.32 -3.00 1.94
N ALA A 88 9.02 -2.27 0.87
CA ALA A 88 9.80 -1.12 0.44
C ALA A 88 8.86 0.05 0.25
N ILE A 89 9.31 1.24 0.64
CA ILE A 89 8.57 2.48 0.45
C ILE A 89 9.43 3.41 -0.39
N PHE A 90 8.81 4.01 -1.41
CA PHE A 90 9.51 4.96 -2.27
C PHE A 90 8.62 6.17 -2.51
N ASP A 91 9.15 7.34 -2.23
CA ASP A 91 8.47 8.61 -2.44
C ASP A 91 9.20 9.41 -3.52
N CYS A 92 8.45 9.98 -4.45
CA CYS A 92 9.03 10.83 -5.47
C CYS A 92 8.07 11.96 -5.81
N ASP A 93 8.67 13.07 -6.26
CA ASP A 93 7.88 14.19 -6.78
C ASP A 93 7.49 13.88 -8.22
N GLU A 94 6.34 14.39 -8.64
CA GLU A 94 5.97 14.36 -10.03
C GLU A 94 6.57 15.57 -10.74
N ASP A 95 6.97 15.34 -11.95
CA ASP A 95 7.49 16.41 -12.82
C ASP A 95 6.37 17.30 -13.37
#